data_8a0b4ffe385b3b9f44f0a74bd70d39c8
#
_entry.id   8a0b4ffe385b3b9f44f0a74bd70d39c8
#
_cell.length_a   1.000
_cell.length_b   1.000
_cell.length_c   1.000
_cell.angle_alpha   90.00
_cell.angle_beta   90.00
_cell.angle_gamma   90.00
#
_symmetry.space_group_name_H-M   'P 1'
#
loop_
_entity.id
_entity.type
_entity.pdbx_description
1 polymer ?
#
loop_
_entity_poly.entity_id
_entity_poly.type
_entity_poly.pdbx_seq_one_letter_code
_entity_poly.pdbx_strand_id
1 'polypeptide(L)'
;IGYVPQFRNLEAEYPLSIRSFVSLNQLTKHLPWHTKSERQALDNILAQTHLTALQKTTVGNASGGEKQKAYLAQALISEPDLLILDESTASLDIETKEEVMALVAELNRLHGLTVIFVTHDLDLARKYTDQYLFLKRGQYEMGPMSQLDPNLELD
;
A
#
# COMPACT_ATOMS: atom_id res chain seq x y z
N ILE A 1 -6.72 4.30 10.44
CA ILE A 1 -6.13 4.83 9.19
C ILE A 1 -4.81 4.10 8.96
N GLY A 2 -4.66 3.49 7.78
CA GLY A 2 -3.40 2.95 7.28
C GLY A 2 -2.71 3.99 6.37
N TYR A 3 -1.38 4.06 6.40
CA TYR A 3 -0.61 4.97 5.56
C TYR A 3 0.57 4.25 4.94
N VAL A 4 0.67 4.33 3.62
CA VAL A 4 1.79 3.81 2.85
C VAL A 4 2.51 5.00 2.22
N PRO A 5 3.69 5.37 2.74
CA PRO A 5 4.44 6.53 2.27
C PRO A 5 5.03 6.32 0.89
N GLN A 6 5.40 7.42 0.24
CA GLN A 6 6.29 7.39 -0.91
C GLN A 6 7.55 6.58 -0.60
N PHE A 7 7.92 5.71 -1.52
CA PHE A 7 9.02 4.78 -1.33
C PHE A 7 10.32 5.54 -0.96
N ARG A 8 10.72 5.42 0.29
CA ARG A 8 12.07 5.79 0.72
C ARG A 8 12.91 4.54 0.65
N ASN A 9 14.07 4.60 0.00
CA ASN A 9 15.02 3.51 -0.01
C ASN A 9 15.28 3.07 1.44
N LEU A 10 14.64 1.98 1.86
CA LEU A 10 15.10 1.27 3.04
C LEU A 10 16.49 0.77 2.68
N GLU A 11 17.49 1.27 3.39
CA GLU A 11 18.87 0.88 3.19
C GLU A 11 18.97 -0.66 3.23
N ALA A 12 19.83 -1.22 2.40
CA ALA A 12 20.02 -2.69 2.30
C ALA A 12 20.39 -3.33 3.66
N GLU A 13 20.81 -2.52 4.62
CA GLU A 13 21.17 -2.91 5.98
C GLU A 13 19.99 -3.02 6.96
N TYR A 14 18.73 -2.82 6.52
CA TYR A 14 17.59 -2.94 7.43
C TYR A 14 17.40 -4.41 7.83
N PRO A 15 17.72 -4.79 9.09
CA PRO A 15 17.92 -6.19 9.49
C PRO A 15 16.61 -6.95 9.75
N LEU A 16 15.44 -6.29 9.61
CA LEU A 16 14.16 -6.90 9.89
C LEU A 16 13.70 -7.81 8.74
N SER A 17 13.20 -9.00 9.08
CA SER A 17 12.45 -9.82 8.13
C SER A 17 11.12 -9.14 7.77
N ILE A 18 10.58 -9.45 6.58
CA ILE A 18 9.25 -8.96 6.16
C ILE A 18 8.20 -9.25 7.23
N ARG A 19 8.20 -10.46 7.82
CA ARG A 19 7.29 -10.82 8.91
C ARG A 19 7.43 -9.90 10.12
N SER A 20 8.66 -9.64 10.57
CA SER A 20 8.92 -8.77 11.71
C SER A 20 8.54 -7.33 11.40
N PHE A 21 8.82 -6.85 10.19
CA PHE A 21 8.46 -5.51 9.72
C PHE A 21 6.94 -5.29 9.73
N VAL A 22 6.19 -6.22 9.16
CA VAL A 22 4.71 -6.14 9.13
C VAL A 22 4.14 -6.16 10.55
N SER A 23 4.71 -6.97 11.46
CA SER A 23 4.23 -7.08 12.84
C SER A 23 4.44 -5.84 13.70
N LEU A 24 5.27 -4.87 13.29
CA LEU A 24 5.51 -3.65 14.07
C LEU A 24 4.22 -2.86 14.35
N ASN A 25 3.26 -2.86 13.44
CA ASN A 25 1.97 -2.19 13.63
C ASN A 25 0.97 -2.97 14.49
N GLN A 26 1.29 -4.20 14.91
CA GLN A 26 0.50 -4.95 15.88
C GLN A 26 0.89 -4.69 17.34
N LEU A 27 2.00 -4.00 17.59
CA LEU A 27 2.54 -3.77 18.94
C LEU A 27 1.72 -2.74 19.74
N THR A 28 0.41 -2.96 19.84
CA THR A 28 -0.50 -2.13 20.65
C THR A 28 -0.50 -2.50 22.14
N LYS A 29 0.06 -3.65 22.50
CA LYS A 29 0.16 -4.12 23.88
C LYS A 29 1.62 -4.27 24.29
N HIS A 30 1.98 -3.79 25.46
CA HIS A 30 3.33 -3.83 26.07
C HIS A 30 3.83 -5.25 26.41
N LEU A 31 3.39 -6.29 25.71
CA LEU A 31 3.82 -7.67 25.91
C LEU A 31 4.87 -8.05 24.86
N PRO A 32 5.98 -8.70 25.28
CA PRO A 32 7.09 -9.04 24.37
C PRO A 32 6.80 -10.21 23.41
N TRP A 33 5.60 -10.77 23.41
CA TRP A 33 5.20 -11.87 22.53
C TRP A 33 3.81 -11.66 21.95
N HIS A 34 3.65 -12.05 20.70
CA HIS A 34 2.36 -12.03 20.01
C HIS A 34 1.42 -13.10 20.56
N THR A 35 0.17 -12.72 20.76
CA THR A 35 -0.92 -13.66 21.07
C THR A 35 -1.20 -14.60 19.89
N LYS A 36 -1.98 -15.65 20.12
CA LYS A 36 -2.38 -16.59 19.05
C LYS A 36 -3.18 -15.88 17.96
N SER A 37 -4.07 -14.96 18.34
CA SER A 37 -4.87 -14.15 17.39
C SER A 37 -4.01 -13.19 16.56
N GLU A 38 -3.02 -12.54 17.17
CA GLU A 38 -2.09 -11.65 16.44
C GLU A 38 -1.23 -12.42 15.43
N ARG A 39 -0.77 -13.62 15.79
CA ARG A 39 -0.04 -14.49 14.84
C ARG A 39 -0.92 -14.90 13.67
N GLN A 40 -2.18 -15.26 13.93
CA GLN A 40 -3.13 -15.61 12.87
C GLN A 40 -3.43 -14.43 11.94
N ALA A 41 -3.64 -13.24 12.50
CA ALA A 41 -3.82 -12.01 11.70
C ALA A 41 -2.60 -11.72 10.82
N LEU A 42 -1.39 -11.89 11.38
CA LEU A 42 -0.14 -11.73 10.64
C LEU A 42 0.00 -12.76 9.49
N ASP A 43 -0.33 -14.02 9.75
CA ASP A 43 -0.30 -15.06 8.72
C ASP A 43 -1.31 -14.76 7.61
N ASN A 44 -2.50 -14.30 7.96
CA ASN A 44 -3.55 -13.94 7.01
C ASN A 44 -3.13 -12.77 6.12
N ILE A 45 -2.61 -11.68 6.69
CA ILE A 45 -2.22 -10.52 5.88
C ILE A 45 -1.02 -10.82 4.98
N LEU A 46 -0.07 -11.63 5.43
CA LEU A 46 1.04 -12.10 4.60
C LEU A 46 0.57 -12.97 3.43
N ALA A 47 -0.47 -13.77 3.64
CA ALA A 47 -1.09 -14.55 2.56
C ALA A 47 -1.82 -13.64 1.56
N GLN A 48 -2.65 -12.72 2.04
CA GLN A 48 -3.39 -11.77 1.20
C GLN A 48 -2.49 -10.86 0.36
N THR A 49 -1.30 -10.51 0.88
CA THR A 49 -0.32 -9.67 0.18
C THR A 49 0.73 -10.48 -0.60
N HIS A 50 0.55 -11.79 -0.73
CA HIS A 50 1.44 -12.72 -1.44
C HIS A 50 2.87 -12.74 -0.89
N LEU A 51 3.06 -12.50 0.41
CA LEU A 51 4.37 -12.44 1.07
C LEU A 51 4.72 -13.68 1.88
N THR A 52 3.86 -14.70 1.94
CA THR A 52 4.06 -15.91 2.76
C THR A 52 5.40 -16.59 2.49
N ALA A 53 5.78 -16.75 1.21
CA ALA A 53 7.05 -17.38 0.82
C ALA A 53 8.27 -16.53 1.20
N LEU A 54 8.09 -15.21 1.26
CA LEU A 54 9.14 -14.21 1.47
C LEU A 54 9.23 -13.71 2.92
N GLN A 55 8.40 -14.23 3.81
CA GLN A 55 8.27 -13.71 5.18
C GLN A 55 9.58 -13.69 6.00
N LYS A 56 10.54 -14.55 5.64
CA LYS A 56 11.86 -14.65 6.29
C LYS A 56 12.93 -13.79 5.61
N THR A 57 12.66 -13.28 4.41
CA THR A 57 13.57 -12.38 3.68
C THR A 57 13.66 -11.06 4.42
N THR A 58 14.85 -10.50 4.53
CA THR A 58 15.01 -9.14 5.09
C THR A 58 14.42 -8.10 4.15
N VAL A 59 13.74 -7.10 4.69
CA VAL A 59 13.11 -6.03 3.88
C VAL A 59 14.14 -5.33 2.98
N GLY A 60 15.38 -5.16 3.48
CA GLY A 60 16.47 -4.58 2.68
C GLY A 60 16.77 -5.33 1.38
N ASN A 61 16.65 -6.66 1.39
CA ASN A 61 16.94 -7.54 0.25
C ASN A 61 15.73 -7.81 -0.65
N ALA A 62 14.54 -7.34 -0.29
CA ALA A 62 13.34 -7.49 -1.09
C ALA A 62 13.38 -6.55 -2.32
N SER A 63 12.74 -6.97 -3.43
CA SER A 63 12.52 -6.12 -4.60
C SER A 63 11.65 -4.90 -4.27
N GLY A 64 11.58 -3.90 -5.16
CA GLY A 64 10.73 -2.72 -4.96
C GLY A 64 9.26 -3.08 -4.74
N GLY A 65 8.70 -3.96 -5.57
CA GLY A 65 7.33 -4.44 -5.43
C GLY A 65 7.08 -5.24 -4.16
N GLU A 66 8.03 -6.10 -3.76
CA GLU A 66 7.94 -6.86 -2.50
C GLU A 66 7.99 -5.94 -1.28
N LYS A 67 8.85 -4.92 -1.29
CA LYS A 67 8.88 -3.87 -0.27
C LYS A 67 7.55 -3.14 -0.19
N GLN A 68 6.99 -2.78 -1.35
CA GLN A 68 5.70 -2.08 -1.40
C GLN A 68 4.56 -2.95 -0.84
N LYS A 69 4.52 -4.24 -1.21
CA LYS A 69 3.59 -5.21 -0.61
C LYS A 69 3.78 -5.35 0.90
N ALA A 70 5.03 -5.27 1.41
CA ALA A 70 5.31 -5.31 2.85
C ALA A 70 4.81 -4.05 3.59
N TYR A 71 4.96 -2.86 3.02
CA TYR A 71 4.38 -1.63 3.55
C TYR A 71 2.85 -1.69 3.56
N LEU A 72 2.25 -2.20 2.48
CA LEU A 72 0.82 -2.40 2.39
C LEU A 72 0.31 -3.36 3.48
N ALA A 73 0.98 -4.51 3.64
CA ALA A 73 0.67 -5.47 4.70
C ALA A 73 0.78 -4.84 6.10
N GLN A 74 1.84 -4.05 6.35
CA GLN A 74 2.04 -3.35 7.61
C GLN A 74 0.94 -2.31 7.88
N ALA A 75 0.49 -1.58 6.85
CA ALA A 75 -0.59 -0.61 7.00
C ALA A 75 -1.95 -1.26 7.28
N LEU A 76 -2.18 -2.45 6.71
CA LEU A 76 -3.46 -3.16 6.77
C LEU A 76 -3.62 -4.08 7.98
N ILE A 77 -2.53 -4.49 8.64
CA ILE A 77 -2.59 -5.45 9.76
C ILE A 77 -3.39 -4.93 10.96
N SER A 78 -3.56 -3.62 11.07
CA SER A 78 -4.38 -2.96 12.10
C SER A 78 -5.86 -2.81 11.69
N GLU A 79 -6.26 -3.41 10.56
CA GLU A 79 -7.62 -3.37 9.99
C GLU A 79 -8.18 -1.93 9.91
N PRO A 80 -7.52 -1.01 9.20
CA PRO A 80 -7.98 0.37 9.08
C PRO A 80 -9.22 0.48 8.16
N ASP A 81 -10.09 1.45 8.42
CA ASP A 81 -11.21 1.79 7.53
C ASP A 81 -10.78 2.65 6.33
N LEU A 82 -9.62 3.31 6.44
CA LEU A 82 -9.05 4.21 5.44
C LEU A 82 -7.58 3.88 5.22
N LEU A 83 -7.21 3.68 3.95
CA LEU A 83 -5.83 3.53 3.49
C LEU A 83 -5.43 4.72 2.63
N ILE A 84 -4.29 5.33 2.94
CA ILE A 84 -3.69 6.40 2.15
C ILE A 84 -2.43 5.85 1.49
N LEU A 85 -2.38 5.91 0.16
CA LEU A 85 -1.23 5.57 -0.67
C LEU A 85 -0.63 6.86 -1.23
N ASP A 86 0.54 7.26 -0.75
CA ASP A 86 1.17 8.52 -1.11
C ASP A 86 2.34 8.26 -2.08
N GLU A 87 2.11 8.48 -3.38
CA GLU A 87 3.07 8.20 -4.48
C GLU A 87 3.80 6.85 -4.36
N SER A 88 3.15 5.91 -3.73
CA SER A 88 3.73 4.65 -3.28
C SER A 88 4.24 3.74 -4.42
N THR A 89 3.85 4.01 -5.66
CA THR A 89 4.27 3.27 -6.86
C THR A 89 5.27 4.01 -7.75
N ALA A 90 5.64 5.26 -7.42
CA ALA A 90 6.40 6.14 -8.31
C ALA A 90 7.76 5.57 -8.78
N SER A 91 8.44 4.80 -7.96
CA SER A 91 9.76 4.21 -8.26
C SER A 91 9.72 2.80 -8.86
N LEU A 92 8.53 2.26 -9.12
CA LEU A 92 8.34 0.92 -9.66
C LEU A 92 8.26 0.95 -11.20
N ASP A 93 8.65 -0.15 -11.85
CA ASP A 93 8.35 -0.36 -13.27
C ASP A 93 6.85 -0.56 -13.50
N ILE A 94 6.40 -0.44 -14.75
CA ILE A 94 4.98 -0.44 -15.12
C ILE A 94 4.28 -1.75 -14.69
N GLU A 95 4.92 -2.90 -14.90
CA GLU A 95 4.34 -4.20 -14.57
C GLU A 95 4.15 -4.35 -13.06
N THR A 96 5.15 -3.99 -12.28
CA THR A 96 5.11 -4.02 -10.81
C THR A 96 4.08 -3.03 -10.24
N LYS A 97 3.93 -1.83 -10.84
CA LYS A 97 2.87 -0.87 -10.47
C LYS A 97 1.49 -1.49 -10.62
N GLU A 98 1.24 -2.11 -11.78
CA GLU A 98 -0.02 -2.78 -12.08
C GLU A 98 -0.32 -3.92 -11.10
N GLU A 99 0.66 -4.75 -10.76
CA GLU A 99 0.49 -5.82 -9.77
C GLU A 99 0.10 -5.25 -8.38
N VAL A 100 0.79 -4.21 -7.92
CA VAL A 100 0.53 -3.60 -6.62
C VAL A 100 -0.87 -2.97 -6.59
N MET A 101 -1.26 -2.25 -7.65
CA MET A 101 -2.58 -1.62 -7.71
C MET A 101 -3.73 -2.65 -7.86
N ALA A 102 -3.50 -3.75 -8.59
CA ALA A 102 -4.45 -4.85 -8.65
C ALA A 102 -4.66 -5.49 -7.25
N LEU A 103 -3.58 -5.68 -6.50
CA LEU A 103 -3.65 -6.16 -5.12
C LEU A 103 -4.42 -5.18 -4.21
N VAL A 104 -4.17 -3.87 -4.32
CA VAL A 104 -4.91 -2.84 -3.57
C VAL A 104 -6.41 -2.91 -3.90
N ALA A 105 -6.78 -3.03 -5.18
CA ALA A 105 -8.16 -3.14 -5.60
C ALA A 105 -8.84 -4.42 -5.07
N GLU A 106 -8.11 -5.53 -5.00
CA GLU A 106 -8.60 -6.76 -4.38
C GLU A 106 -8.86 -6.59 -2.88
N LEU A 107 -7.89 -6.02 -2.15
CA LEU A 107 -8.00 -5.78 -0.70
C LEU A 107 -9.11 -4.76 -0.37
N ASN A 108 -9.29 -3.73 -1.20
CA ASN A 108 -10.41 -2.79 -1.10
C ASN A 108 -11.76 -3.54 -1.12
N ARG A 109 -11.94 -4.45 -2.07
CA ARG A 109 -13.18 -5.25 -2.20
C ARG A 109 -13.37 -6.24 -1.04
N LEU A 110 -12.30 -6.87 -0.58
CA LEU A 110 -12.35 -7.87 0.50
C LEU A 110 -12.67 -7.26 1.86
N HIS A 111 -12.13 -6.08 2.14
CA HIS A 111 -12.22 -5.44 3.45
C HIS A 111 -13.21 -4.27 3.52
N GLY A 112 -13.82 -3.85 2.40
CA GLY A 112 -14.68 -2.66 2.33
C GLY A 112 -13.92 -1.37 2.67
N LEU A 113 -12.62 -1.35 2.41
CA LEU A 113 -11.67 -0.31 2.76
C LEU A 113 -11.85 0.92 1.87
N THR A 114 -11.86 2.11 2.44
CA THR A 114 -11.72 3.34 1.65
C THR A 114 -10.25 3.57 1.30
N VAL A 115 -9.94 3.85 0.03
CA VAL A 115 -8.56 4.10 -0.42
C VAL A 115 -8.44 5.52 -0.97
N ILE A 116 -7.46 6.27 -0.48
CA ILE A 116 -7.01 7.53 -1.09
C ILE A 116 -5.67 7.26 -1.76
N PHE A 117 -5.63 7.40 -3.08
CA PHE A 117 -4.42 7.19 -3.87
C PHE A 117 -3.91 8.53 -4.40
N VAL A 118 -2.81 9.02 -3.85
CA VAL A 118 -2.11 10.22 -4.31
C VAL A 118 -1.09 9.80 -5.35
N THR A 119 -1.24 10.31 -6.56
CA THR A 119 -0.38 9.94 -7.69
C THR A 119 -0.35 11.03 -8.75
N HIS A 120 0.73 11.08 -9.51
CA HIS A 120 0.83 11.80 -10.78
C HIS A 120 0.67 10.86 -12.00
N ASP A 121 0.44 9.57 -11.79
CA ASP A 121 0.22 8.57 -12.84
C ASP A 121 -1.27 8.50 -13.17
N LEU A 122 -1.69 9.26 -14.18
CA LEU A 122 -3.09 9.37 -14.60
C LEU A 122 -3.66 8.05 -15.15
N ASP A 123 -2.83 7.23 -15.78
CA ASP A 123 -3.27 5.96 -16.35
C ASP A 123 -3.64 4.97 -15.25
N LEU A 124 -2.81 4.87 -14.19
CA LEU A 124 -3.15 4.09 -13.01
C LEU A 124 -4.38 4.65 -12.29
N ALA A 125 -4.47 5.98 -12.12
CA ALA A 125 -5.63 6.60 -11.49
C ALA A 125 -6.91 6.26 -12.25
N ARG A 126 -6.94 6.42 -13.57
CA ARG A 126 -8.11 6.10 -14.43
C ARG A 126 -8.53 4.64 -14.35
N LYS A 127 -7.58 3.74 -14.20
CA LYS A 127 -7.82 2.30 -14.18
C LYS A 127 -8.34 1.78 -12.84
N TYR A 128 -7.88 2.36 -11.72
CA TYR A 128 -8.04 1.80 -10.39
C TYR A 128 -8.88 2.65 -9.43
N THR A 129 -9.34 3.85 -9.83
CA THR A 129 -10.12 4.72 -8.93
C THR A 129 -11.50 5.06 -9.50
N ASP A 130 -12.46 5.29 -8.60
CA ASP A 130 -13.85 5.64 -8.94
C ASP A 130 -14.06 7.15 -9.02
N GLN A 131 -13.29 7.89 -8.22
CA GLN A 131 -13.40 9.35 -8.10
C GLN A 131 -12.01 9.99 -8.14
N TYR A 132 -11.96 11.25 -8.53
CA TYR A 132 -10.76 12.07 -8.49
C TYR A 132 -10.94 13.34 -7.68
N LEU A 133 -9.84 13.79 -7.10
CA LEU A 133 -9.65 15.14 -6.55
C LEU A 133 -8.39 15.71 -7.17
N PHE A 134 -8.56 16.65 -8.11
CA PHE A 134 -7.46 17.35 -8.76
C PHE A 134 -7.18 18.66 -8.04
N LEU A 135 -5.93 18.87 -7.65
CA LEU A 135 -5.48 20.06 -6.95
C LEU A 135 -4.62 20.93 -7.88
N LYS A 136 -5.04 22.16 -8.09
CA LYS A 136 -4.30 23.18 -8.84
C LYS A 136 -4.15 24.43 -7.96
N ARG A 137 -3.15 25.27 -8.22
CA ARG A 137 -2.88 26.48 -7.41
C ARG A 137 -4.16 27.26 -7.08
N GLY A 138 -4.61 27.20 -5.81
CA GLY A 138 -5.77 27.92 -5.30
C GLY A 138 -7.14 27.41 -5.74
N GLN A 139 -7.20 26.28 -6.47
CA GLN A 139 -8.44 25.69 -6.96
C GLN A 139 -8.38 24.18 -6.76
N TYR A 140 -9.55 23.56 -6.69
CA TYR A 140 -9.67 22.11 -6.73
C TYR A 140 -10.84 21.72 -7.62
N GLU A 141 -10.75 20.54 -8.20
CA GLU A 141 -11.81 19.92 -8.98
C GLU A 141 -11.97 18.48 -8.48
N MET A 142 -13.21 18.04 -8.28
CA MET A 142 -13.50 16.67 -7.88
C MET A 142 -14.72 16.13 -8.60
N GLY A 143 -14.71 14.84 -8.84
CA GLY A 143 -15.83 14.19 -9.52
C GLY A 143 -15.59 12.70 -9.74
N PRO A 144 -16.56 12.02 -10.39
CA PRO A 144 -16.34 10.62 -10.81
C PRO A 144 -15.24 10.55 -11.87
N MET A 145 -14.42 9.51 -11.83
CA MET A 145 -13.28 9.35 -12.75
C MET A 145 -13.70 9.38 -14.22
N SER A 146 -14.93 8.98 -14.54
CA SER A 146 -15.49 9.05 -15.90
C SER A 146 -15.65 10.47 -16.48
N GLN A 147 -15.60 11.51 -15.64
CA GLN A 147 -15.69 12.92 -16.02
C GLN A 147 -14.34 13.61 -16.09
N LEU A 148 -13.26 12.95 -15.68
CA LEU A 148 -11.91 13.51 -15.79
C LEU A 148 -11.55 13.72 -17.27
N ASP A 149 -11.07 14.92 -17.61
CA ASP A 149 -10.64 15.24 -18.97
C ASP A 149 -9.64 14.17 -19.47
N PRO A 150 -9.95 13.48 -20.59
CA PRO A 150 -9.05 12.47 -21.14
C PRO A 150 -7.69 13.02 -21.59
N ASN A 151 -7.62 14.32 -21.90
CA ASN A 151 -6.41 15.01 -22.33
C ASN A 151 -5.72 15.80 -21.20
N LEU A 152 -6.15 15.58 -19.93
CA LEU A 152 -5.49 16.21 -18.80
C LEU A 152 -4.03 15.79 -18.74
N GLU A 153 -3.13 16.76 -18.78
CA GLU A 153 -1.71 16.57 -18.49
C GLU A 153 -1.39 17.25 -17.16
N LEU A 154 -0.51 16.63 -16.38
CA LEU A 154 -0.02 17.18 -15.13
C LEU A 154 1.26 17.97 -15.43
N ASP A 155 1.24 19.28 -15.17
CA ASP A 155 2.39 20.18 -15.31
C ASP A 155 3.47 19.92 -14.25
#